data_60a92be6cfbd5f6ed5b389c8e8a416fb
#
_entry.id   60a92be6cfbd5f6ed5b389c8e8a416fb
#
_cell.length_a   1.000
_cell.length_b   1.000
_cell.length_c   1.000
_cell.angle_alpha   90.00
_cell.angle_beta   90.00
_cell.angle_gamma   90.00
#
_symmetry.space_group_name_H-M   'P 1'
#
loop_
_entity.id
_entity.type
_entity.pdbx_description
1 polymer ?
#
loop_
_entity_poly.entity_id
_entity_poly.type
_entity_poly.pdbx_seq_one_letter_code
_entity_poly.pdbx_strand_id
1 'polypeptide(L)'
;GAIVTGIDFSATSLEYARQEAAEKGLNVRYVLADYLEFETTDRFDLILMIMCDFCALSPEQRERMLAKFYSLLKPDGAILLDVYSLTGFNQREESAAYEWNQLDGFWSTEDYYAFVNTFKYEKEKIILDKYTIIEESRKRIVYNWFQYYSKESLAAEFAENGFKIEHLFSDVSGKAYASDSNEIAIVAKKS
;
A
#
# COMPACT_ATOMS: atom_id res chain seq x y z
N GLY A 1 -15.12 -18.66 -11.99
CA GLY A 1 -14.02 -18.01 -11.29
C GLY A 1 -14.08 -16.51 -11.44
N ALA A 2 -13.27 -15.77 -10.68
CA ALA A 2 -13.18 -14.31 -10.78
C ALA A 2 -12.45 -13.90 -12.07
N ILE A 3 -12.86 -12.77 -12.66
CA ILE A 3 -12.11 -12.07 -13.71
C ILE A 3 -11.23 -11.05 -12.99
N VAL A 4 -9.91 -11.22 -13.07
CA VAL A 4 -8.96 -10.44 -12.28
C VAL A 4 -8.10 -9.58 -13.19
N THR A 5 -7.91 -8.31 -12.79
CA THR A 5 -6.92 -7.39 -13.37
C THR A 5 -5.95 -6.97 -12.27
N GLY A 6 -4.67 -7.24 -12.45
CA GLY A 6 -3.59 -6.78 -11.57
C GLY A 6 -2.85 -5.61 -12.21
N ILE A 7 -2.50 -4.61 -11.40
CA ILE A 7 -1.79 -3.41 -11.84
C ILE A 7 -0.54 -3.27 -11.00
N ASP A 8 0.59 -3.03 -11.65
CA ASP A 8 1.84 -2.68 -10.99
C ASP A 8 2.68 -1.81 -11.94
N PHE A 9 3.45 -0.89 -11.40
CA PHE A 9 4.41 -0.07 -12.18
C PHE A 9 5.75 -0.77 -12.40
N SER A 10 6.01 -1.88 -11.72
CA SER A 10 7.23 -2.68 -11.85
C SER A 10 7.06 -3.78 -12.90
N ALA A 11 7.79 -3.68 -14.00
CA ALA A 11 7.79 -4.72 -15.03
C ALA A 11 8.30 -6.07 -14.48
N THR A 12 9.29 -6.05 -13.58
CA THR A 12 9.85 -7.25 -12.94
C THR A 12 8.81 -7.93 -12.04
N SER A 13 8.07 -7.17 -11.25
CA SER A 13 6.99 -7.72 -10.38
C SER A 13 5.90 -8.36 -11.23
N LEU A 14 5.52 -7.72 -12.35
CA LEU A 14 4.51 -8.27 -13.25
C LEU A 14 4.99 -9.52 -13.99
N GLU A 15 6.27 -9.61 -14.35
CA GLU A 15 6.83 -10.81 -14.96
C GLU A 15 6.78 -11.99 -14.00
N TYR A 16 7.23 -11.79 -12.75
CA TYR A 16 7.09 -12.77 -11.69
C TYR A 16 5.64 -13.21 -11.49
N ALA A 17 4.72 -12.24 -11.38
CA ALA A 17 3.30 -12.51 -11.19
C ALA A 17 2.68 -13.32 -12.36
N ARG A 18 3.11 -13.07 -13.62
CA ARG A 18 2.66 -13.85 -14.78
C ARG A 18 3.16 -15.29 -14.73
N GLN A 19 4.40 -15.50 -14.31
CA GLN A 19 4.97 -16.85 -14.17
C GLN A 19 4.21 -17.64 -13.10
N GLU A 20 4.02 -17.05 -11.92
CA GLU A 20 3.24 -17.66 -10.83
C GLU A 20 1.79 -17.98 -11.24
N ALA A 21 1.14 -17.06 -11.95
CA ALA A 21 -0.23 -17.29 -12.43
C ALA A 21 -0.28 -18.45 -13.44
N ALA A 22 0.70 -18.53 -14.36
CA ALA A 22 0.77 -19.60 -15.35
C ALA A 22 1.01 -20.96 -14.70
N GLU A 23 1.91 -21.06 -13.73
CA GLU A 23 2.19 -22.30 -12.97
C GLU A 23 0.97 -22.81 -12.20
N LYS A 24 0.15 -21.87 -11.70
CA LYS A 24 -1.09 -22.18 -10.95
C LYS A 24 -2.33 -22.31 -11.86
N GLY A 25 -2.17 -22.19 -13.18
CA GLY A 25 -3.29 -22.23 -14.14
C GLY A 25 -4.31 -21.11 -13.95
N LEU A 26 -3.87 -19.94 -13.47
CA LEU A 26 -4.72 -18.79 -13.22
C LEU A 26 -4.72 -17.84 -14.44
N ASN A 27 -5.90 -17.35 -14.80
CA ASN A 27 -6.06 -16.35 -15.85
C ASN A 27 -6.21 -14.96 -15.24
N VAL A 28 -5.13 -14.19 -15.20
CA VAL A 28 -5.09 -12.82 -14.67
C VAL A 28 -4.60 -11.89 -15.77
N ARG A 29 -5.33 -10.79 -16.00
CA ARG A 29 -4.87 -9.69 -16.86
C ARG A 29 -3.93 -8.79 -16.06
N TYR A 30 -2.67 -8.70 -16.48
CA TYR A 30 -1.69 -7.80 -15.84
C TYR A 30 -1.44 -6.56 -16.70
N VAL A 31 -1.46 -5.38 -16.06
CA VAL A 31 -1.27 -4.06 -16.69
C VAL A 31 -0.07 -3.38 -16.04
N LEU A 32 0.93 -3.01 -16.86
CA LEU A 32 2.05 -2.18 -16.42
C LEU A 32 1.60 -0.73 -16.42
N ALA A 33 1.29 -0.20 -15.24
CA ALA A 33 0.82 1.18 -15.07
C ALA A 33 1.03 1.65 -13.63
N ASP A 34 1.17 2.96 -13.46
CA ASP A 34 0.94 3.60 -12.17
C ASP A 34 -0.57 3.58 -11.88
N TYR A 35 -0.97 3.05 -10.73
CA TYR A 35 -2.38 2.96 -10.35
C TYR A 35 -3.05 4.33 -10.20
N LEU A 36 -2.28 5.39 -9.89
CA LEU A 36 -2.78 6.76 -9.88
C LEU A 36 -3.16 7.27 -11.28
N GLU A 37 -2.48 6.78 -12.31
CA GLU A 37 -2.70 7.18 -13.72
C GLU A 37 -3.52 6.16 -14.53
N PHE A 38 -3.74 4.95 -13.97
CA PHE A 38 -4.49 3.90 -14.66
C PHE A 38 -5.93 4.34 -14.95
N GLU A 39 -6.33 4.19 -16.22
CA GLU A 39 -7.67 4.47 -16.69
C GLU A 39 -8.31 3.25 -17.36
N THR A 40 -9.60 3.05 -17.14
CA THR A 40 -10.38 2.00 -17.77
C THR A 40 -11.87 2.35 -17.75
N THR A 41 -12.60 1.79 -18.70
CA THR A 41 -14.08 1.83 -18.70
C THR A 41 -14.69 0.65 -17.94
N ASP A 42 -13.89 -0.34 -17.55
CA ASP A 42 -14.34 -1.49 -16.76
C ASP A 42 -14.89 -1.05 -15.41
N ARG A 43 -15.81 -1.86 -14.86
CA ARG A 43 -16.36 -1.68 -13.52
C ARG A 43 -16.19 -2.96 -12.74
N PHE A 44 -15.81 -2.82 -11.47
CA PHE A 44 -15.38 -3.92 -10.62
C PHE A 44 -16.37 -4.18 -9.49
N ASP A 45 -16.52 -5.45 -9.14
CA ASP A 45 -17.26 -5.88 -7.95
C ASP A 45 -16.41 -5.69 -6.70
N LEU A 46 -15.07 -5.80 -6.84
CA LEU A 46 -14.11 -5.68 -5.75
C LEU A 46 -12.84 -5.00 -6.25
N ILE A 47 -12.35 -4.03 -5.50
CA ILE A 47 -11.02 -3.43 -5.66
C ILE A 47 -10.19 -3.81 -4.44
N LEU A 48 -8.97 -4.32 -4.69
CA LEU A 48 -8.00 -4.67 -3.66
C LEU A 48 -6.83 -3.67 -3.70
N MET A 49 -6.46 -3.12 -2.56
CA MET A 49 -5.23 -2.36 -2.37
C MET A 49 -4.62 -2.80 -1.03
N ILE A 50 -3.71 -3.76 -1.09
CA ILE A 50 -3.18 -4.48 0.08
C ILE A 50 -1.70 -4.17 0.29
N MET A 51 -1.12 -4.67 1.41
CA MET A 51 0.26 -4.40 1.85
C MET A 51 0.48 -2.95 2.31
N CYS A 52 -0.57 -2.32 2.85
CA CYS A 52 -0.55 -0.95 3.34
C CYS A 52 -0.13 0.11 2.30
N ASP A 53 -0.28 -0.17 1.01
CA ASP A 53 0.09 0.75 -0.08
C ASP A 53 -0.63 2.10 0.00
N PHE A 54 -1.87 2.11 0.52
CA PHE A 54 -2.64 3.34 0.74
C PHE A 54 -1.92 4.30 1.69
N CYS A 55 -1.15 3.78 2.65
CA CYS A 55 -0.37 4.58 3.60
C CYS A 55 0.78 5.36 2.96
N ALA A 56 1.29 4.92 1.81
CA ALA A 56 2.40 5.57 1.11
C ALA A 56 1.97 6.78 0.27
N LEU A 57 0.67 6.96 0.08
CA LEU A 57 0.11 8.06 -0.71
C LEU A 57 0.05 9.38 0.10
N SER A 58 0.31 10.51 -0.59
CA SER A 58 0.02 11.83 -0.01
C SER A 58 -1.50 12.02 0.20
N PRO A 59 -1.93 12.99 1.01
CA PRO A 59 -3.37 13.28 1.18
C PRO A 59 -4.09 13.50 -0.16
N GLU A 60 -3.51 14.27 -1.06
CA GLU A 60 -4.08 14.54 -2.40
C GLU A 60 -4.12 13.30 -3.28
N GLN A 61 -3.10 12.43 -3.17
CA GLN A 61 -3.08 11.16 -3.89
C GLN A 61 -4.14 10.20 -3.35
N ARG A 62 -4.36 10.17 -2.03
CA ARG A 62 -5.41 9.35 -1.41
C ARG A 62 -6.80 9.79 -1.83
N GLU A 63 -7.07 11.11 -1.83
CA GLU A 63 -8.32 11.67 -2.34
C GLU A 63 -8.56 11.27 -3.81
N ARG A 64 -7.57 11.45 -4.68
CA ARG A 64 -7.63 11.00 -6.09
C ARG A 64 -7.88 9.50 -6.20
N MET A 65 -7.22 8.69 -5.36
CA MET A 65 -7.39 7.24 -5.36
C MET A 65 -8.79 6.82 -4.93
N LEU A 66 -9.32 7.41 -3.86
CA LEU A 66 -10.69 7.13 -3.41
C LEU A 66 -11.73 7.58 -4.45
N ALA A 67 -11.56 8.76 -5.06
CA ALA A 67 -12.41 9.19 -6.16
C ALA A 67 -12.37 8.22 -7.36
N LYS A 68 -11.17 7.71 -7.69
CA LYS A 68 -10.97 6.69 -8.73
C LYS A 68 -11.68 5.38 -8.34
N PHE A 69 -11.52 4.87 -7.14
CA PHE A 69 -12.21 3.69 -6.64
C PHE A 69 -13.73 3.87 -6.73
N TYR A 70 -14.23 5.05 -6.30
CA TYR A 70 -15.64 5.36 -6.41
C TYR A 70 -16.14 5.26 -7.84
N SER A 71 -15.40 5.80 -8.80
CA SER A 71 -15.77 5.76 -10.21
C SER A 71 -15.71 4.36 -10.82
N LEU A 72 -14.77 3.51 -10.39
CA LEU A 72 -14.51 2.19 -10.96
C LEU A 72 -15.34 1.06 -10.34
N LEU A 73 -15.87 1.25 -9.14
CA LEU A 73 -16.74 0.27 -8.51
C LEU A 73 -18.13 0.25 -9.16
N LYS A 74 -18.71 -0.93 -9.26
CA LYS A 74 -20.15 -1.12 -9.48
C LYS A 74 -20.95 -0.56 -8.28
N PRO A 75 -22.27 -0.34 -8.40
CA PRO A 75 -23.07 0.19 -7.29
C PRO A 75 -22.91 -0.60 -5.98
N ASP A 76 -22.91 -1.93 -6.04
CA ASP A 76 -22.76 -2.83 -4.88
C ASP A 76 -21.33 -3.29 -4.65
N GLY A 77 -20.36 -2.73 -5.37
CA GLY A 77 -18.96 -3.10 -5.30
C GLY A 77 -18.31 -2.65 -3.99
N ALA A 78 -17.22 -3.31 -3.62
CA ALA A 78 -16.51 -3.06 -2.37
C ALA A 78 -15.02 -2.79 -2.60
N ILE A 79 -14.40 -2.10 -1.64
CA ILE A 79 -12.95 -1.99 -1.49
C ILE A 79 -12.54 -2.91 -0.35
N LEU A 80 -11.45 -3.66 -0.53
CA LEU A 80 -10.69 -4.26 0.56
C LEU A 80 -9.30 -3.64 0.54
N LEU A 81 -8.91 -2.98 1.61
CA LEU A 81 -7.57 -2.46 1.80
C LEU A 81 -7.12 -2.58 3.26
N ASP A 82 -5.81 -2.45 3.47
CA ASP A 82 -5.20 -2.38 4.78
C ASP A 82 -4.35 -1.12 4.94
N VAL A 83 -4.19 -0.72 6.19
CA VAL A 83 -3.38 0.43 6.61
C VAL A 83 -2.63 0.12 7.89
N TYR A 84 -1.52 0.82 8.12
CA TYR A 84 -0.83 0.79 9.41
C TYR A 84 -1.65 1.47 10.49
N SER A 85 -1.72 0.81 11.66
CA SER A 85 -2.45 1.30 12.82
C SER A 85 -1.62 2.23 13.70
N LEU A 86 -2.28 2.99 14.60
CA LEU A 86 -1.58 3.75 15.65
C LEU A 86 -0.82 2.86 16.64
N THR A 87 -1.21 1.59 16.80
CA THR A 87 -0.42 0.62 17.58
C THR A 87 0.92 0.40 16.92
N GLY A 88 0.94 0.17 15.61
CA GLY A 88 2.18 0.07 14.84
C GLY A 88 2.99 1.37 14.89
N PHE A 89 2.35 2.54 14.81
CA PHE A 89 3.02 3.83 14.95
C PHE A 89 3.75 3.98 16.30
N ASN A 90 3.10 3.58 17.40
CA ASN A 90 3.66 3.72 18.73
C ASN A 90 4.88 2.81 18.96
N GLN A 91 5.01 1.73 18.19
CA GLN A 91 6.16 0.82 18.24
C GLN A 91 7.34 1.29 17.39
N ARG A 92 7.13 2.27 16.50
CA ARG A 92 8.21 2.86 15.70
C ARG A 92 8.98 3.89 16.53
N GLU A 93 10.30 3.86 16.39
CA GLU A 93 11.20 4.83 17.00
C GLU A 93 12.05 5.50 15.92
N GLU A 94 12.48 6.73 16.19
CA GLU A 94 13.49 7.39 15.36
C GLU A 94 14.80 6.62 15.45
N SER A 95 15.44 6.41 14.31
CA SER A 95 16.68 5.64 14.25
C SER A 95 17.57 6.08 13.09
N ALA A 96 18.85 5.74 13.20
CA ALA A 96 19.82 5.83 12.13
C ALA A 96 20.67 4.56 12.13
N ALA A 97 20.66 3.86 11.00
CA ALA A 97 21.39 2.62 10.82
C ALA A 97 21.99 2.55 9.42
N TYR A 98 22.97 1.70 9.24
CA TYR A 98 23.48 1.37 7.91
C TYR A 98 23.78 -0.13 7.83
N GLU A 99 23.71 -0.66 6.63
CA GLU A 99 23.95 -2.07 6.36
C GLU A 99 24.54 -2.24 4.95
N TRP A 100 25.43 -3.21 4.83
CA TRP A 100 25.98 -3.65 3.56
C TRP A 100 24.98 -4.60 2.88
N ASN A 101 24.68 -4.35 1.60
CA ASN A 101 23.74 -5.16 0.80
C ASN A 101 22.40 -5.42 1.53
N GLN A 102 21.86 -4.41 2.19
CA GLN A 102 20.63 -4.48 2.97
C GLN A 102 19.49 -5.15 2.18
N LEU A 103 18.71 -5.98 2.87
CA LEU A 103 17.59 -6.74 2.30
C LEU A 103 18.03 -7.67 1.14
N ASP A 104 19.16 -8.33 1.30
CA ASP A 104 19.69 -9.32 0.36
C ASP A 104 19.81 -8.80 -1.09
N GLY A 105 20.28 -7.57 -1.25
CA GLY A 105 20.47 -6.97 -2.56
C GLY A 105 19.23 -6.32 -3.18
N PHE A 106 18.19 -6.04 -2.38
CA PHE A 106 16.94 -5.44 -2.85
C PHE A 106 17.13 -4.13 -3.62
N TRP A 107 18.08 -3.29 -3.18
CA TRP A 107 18.27 -1.96 -3.75
C TRP A 107 19.12 -1.96 -5.04
N SER A 108 19.98 -2.93 -5.23
CA SER A 108 20.88 -2.99 -6.39
C SER A 108 21.39 -4.41 -6.62
N THR A 109 21.74 -4.72 -7.87
CA THR A 109 22.47 -5.94 -8.25
C THR A 109 24.00 -5.81 -8.02
N GLU A 110 24.48 -4.57 -7.78
CA GLU A 110 25.86 -4.29 -7.39
C GLU A 110 25.95 -4.19 -5.85
N ASP A 111 27.15 -4.30 -5.32
CA ASP A 111 27.39 -4.07 -3.90
C ASP A 111 27.10 -2.60 -3.51
N TYR A 112 26.47 -2.40 -2.35
CA TYR A 112 26.10 -1.08 -1.87
C TYR A 112 26.07 -0.99 -0.35
N TYR A 113 26.17 0.24 0.17
CA TYR A 113 25.75 0.58 1.52
C TYR A 113 24.38 1.23 1.48
N ALA A 114 23.46 0.77 2.31
CA ALA A 114 22.20 1.44 2.58
C ALA A 114 22.23 2.09 3.96
N PHE A 115 22.01 3.40 4.03
CA PHE A 115 21.81 4.14 5.25
C PHE A 115 20.32 4.40 5.40
N VAL A 116 19.74 4.01 6.52
CA VAL A 116 18.33 4.23 6.84
C VAL A 116 18.23 5.22 7.98
N ASN A 117 17.48 6.29 7.76
CA ASN A 117 17.11 7.23 8.79
C ASN A 117 15.59 7.23 8.93
N THR A 118 15.09 6.85 10.09
CA THR A 118 13.67 6.90 10.43
C THR A 118 13.38 8.18 11.20
N PHE A 119 12.39 8.94 10.71
CA PHE A 119 11.86 10.14 11.36
C PHE A 119 10.40 9.92 11.73
N LYS A 120 10.00 10.40 12.91
CA LYS A 120 8.66 10.20 13.45
C LYS A 120 7.94 11.53 13.66
N TYR A 121 6.88 11.76 12.90
CA TYR A 121 6.06 12.97 12.97
C TYR A 121 4.85 12.68 13.85
N GLU A 122 4.99 12.96 15.14
CA GLU A 122 4.00 12.61 16.16
C GLU A 122 2.63 13.24 15.95
N LYS A 123 2.58 14.48 15.48
CA LYS A 123 1.32 15.22 15.27
C LYS A 123 0.55 14.66 14.07
N GLU A 124 1.23 14.43 12.98
CA GLU A 124 0.68 13.98 11.70
C GLU A 124 0.46 12.46 11.66
N LYS A 125 1.05 11.72 12.62
CA LYS A 125 1.07 10.25 12.64
C LYS A 125 1.70 9.68 11.37
N ILE A 126 2.85 10.24 10.99
CA ILE A 126 3.62 9.85 9.81
C ILE A 126 4.98 9.33 10.26
N ILE A 127 5.43 8.25 9.63
CA ILE A 127 6.82 7.79 9.65
C ILE A 127 7.43 8.07 8.28
N LEU A 128 8.65 8.60 8.28
CA LEU A 128 9.50 8.71 7.10
C LEU A 128 10.72 7.81 7.27
N ASP A 129 10.85 6.80 6.42
CA ASP A 129 12.10 6.05 6.27
C ASP A 129 12.87 6.60 5.05
N LYS A 130 13.96 7.31 5.31
CA LYS A 130 14.85 7.85 4.28
C LYS A 130 16.00 6.88 4.06
N TYR A 131 16.04 6.28 2.90
CA TYR A 131 17.14 5.42 2.45
C TYR A 131 18.14 6.23 1.62
N THR A 132 19.43 6.14 1.97
CA THR A 132 20.52 6.63 1.14
C THR A 132 21.33 5.43 0.69
N ILE A 133 21.24 5.08 -0.58
CA ILE A 133 21.92 3.94 -1.19
C ILE A 133 23.16 4.48 -1.89
N ILE A 134 24.33 3.93 -1.54
CA ILE A 134 25.65 4.32 -2.06
C ILE A 134 26.25 3.09 -2.73
N GLU A 135 26.31 3.14 -4.04
CA GLU A 135 26.98 2.20 -4.93
C GLU A 135 28.35 2.78 -5.33
N GLU A 136 29.23 2.02 -5.93
CA GLU A 136 30.52 2.53 -6.41
C GLU A 136 30.35 3.67 -7.42
N SER A 137 29.39 3.53 -8.32
CA SER A 137 29.19 4.44 -9.45
C SER A 137 28.18 5.56 -9.18
N ARG A 138 27.29 5.43 -8.17
CA ARG A 138 26.19 6.37 -7.94
C ARG A 138 25.71 6.41 -6.50
N LYS A 139 25.02 7.51 -6.19
CA LYS A 139 24.27 7.69 -4.95
C LYS A 139 22.82 8.02 -5.29
N ARG A 140 21.86 7.40 -4.59
CA ARG A 140 20.44 7.74 -4.70
C ARG A 140 19.78 7.81 -3.34
N ILE A 141 18.68 8.54 -3.25
CA ILE A 141 17.90 8.69 -2.03
C ILE A 141 16.47 8.27 -2.35
N VAL A 142 15.90 7.45 -1.47
CA VAL A 142 14.50 7.04 -1.52
C VAL A 142 13.83 7.48 -0.23
N TYR A 143 12.64 8.05 -0.34
CA TYR A 143 11.82 8.50 0.78
C TYR A 143 10.55 7.65 0.81
N ASN A 144 10.39 6.85 1.86
CA ASN A 144 9.18 6.10 2.10
C ASN A 144 8.39 6.79 3.22
N TRP A 145 7.30 7.42 2.85
CA TRP A 145 6.37 8.06 3.76
C TRP A 145 5.25 7.10 4.09
N PHE A 146 4.90 6.98 5.38
CA PHE A 146 3.82 6.09 5.81
C PHE A 146 2.89 6.82 6.75
N GLN A 147 1.66 7.04 6.32
CA GLN A 147 0.56 7.50 7.17
C GLN A 147 0.08 6.35 8.05
N TYR A 148 -0.17 6.64 9.34
CA TYR A 148 -0.74 5.70 10.29
C TYR A 148 -2.13 6.17 10.72
N TYR A 149 -3.01 5.21 11.03
CA TYR A 149 -4.43 5.46 11.24
C TYR A 149 -4.94 4.93 12.58
N SER A 150 -5.86 5.69 13.19
CA SER A 150 -6.87 5.10 14.05
C SER A 150 -8.06 4.64 13.20
N LYS A 151 -8.93 3.79 13.76
CA LYS A 151 -10.18 3.42 13.06
C LYS A 151 -11.07 4.63 12.79
N GLU A 152 -11.05 5.64 13.70
CA GLU A 152 -11.83 6.86 13.58
C GLU A 152 -11.29 7.75 12.43
N SER A 153 -9.98 7.98 12.36
CA SER A 153 -9.38 8.80 11.29
C SER A 153 -9.55 8.15 9.93
N LEU A 154 -9.41 6.82 9.84
CA LEU A 154 -9.64 6.07 8.60
C LEU A 154 -11.12 6.17 8.18
N ALA A 155 -12.05 5.99 9.12
CA ALA A 155 -13.48 6.09 8.83
C ALA A 155 -13.88 7.49 8.38
N ALA A 156 -13.29 8.55 8.97
CA ALA A 156 -13.54 9.93 8.58
C ALA A 156 -13.06 10.19 7.14
N GLU A 157 -11.82 9.81 6.80
CA GLU A 157 -11.26 9.99 5.46
C GLU A 157 -12.10 9.27 4.39
N PHE A 158 -12.57 8.05 4.69
CA PHE A 158 -13.44 7.29 3.78
C PHE A 158 -14.82 7.94 3.62
N ALA A 159 -15.42 8.40 4.73
CA ALA A 159 -16.73 9.05 4.70
C ALA A 159 -16.71 10.36 3.90
N GLU A 160 -15.66 11.17 4.04
CA GLU A 160 -15.46 12.40 3.27
C GLU A 160 -15.38 12.15 1.75
N ASN A 161 -14.95 10.94 1.36
CA ASN A 161 -14.83 10.51 -0.03
C ASN A 161 -16.00 9.61 -0.51
N GLY A 162 -17.12 9.60 0.21
CA GLY A 162 -18.35 8.90 -0.19
C GLY A 162 -18.36 7.40 0.06
N PHE A 163 -17.52 6.91 0.98
CA PHE A 163 -17.49 5.51 1.38
C PHE A 163 -17.92 5.30 2.82
N LYS A 164 -18.52 4.16 3.08
CA LYS A 164 -18.81 3.65 4.41
C LYS A 164 -18.02 2.39 4.67
N ILE A 165 -17.27 2.34 5.76
CA ILE A 165 -16.62 1.12 6.24
C ILE A 165 -17.70 0.20 6.83
N GLU A 166 -17.85 -1.00 6.26
CA GLU A 166 -18.81 -1.99 6.75
C GLU A 166 -18.16 -3.00 7.70
N HIS A 167 -16.90 -3.34 7.45
CA HIS A 167 -16.18 -4.32 8.27
C HIS A 167 -14.76 -3.85 8.56
N LEU A 168 -14.29 -4.21 9.76
CA LEU A 168 -12.94 -3.99 10.26
C LEU A 168 -12.33 -5.34 10.64
N PHE A 169 -11.07 -5.54 10.27
CA PHE A 169 -10.27 -6.72 10.57
C PHE A 169 -8.87 -6.28 11.02
N SER A 170 -8.11 -7.20 11.62
CA SER A 170 -6.70 -6.97 11.95
C SER A 170 -5.77 -7.19 10.77
N ASP A 171 -6.22 -7.89 9.73
CA ASP A 171 -5.49 -8.14 8.50
C ASP A 171 -6.45 -8.49 7.34
N VAL A 172 -5.92 -8.53 6.12
CA VAL A 172 -6.71 -8.85 4.91
C VAL A 172 -7.17 -10.31 4.82
N SER A 173 -6.69 -11.19 5.68
CA SER A 173 -7.17 -12.59 5.75
C SER A 173 -8.49 -12.72 6.50
N GLY A 174 -8.98 -11.64 7.11
CA GLY A 174 -10.23 -11.59 7.84
C GLY A 174 -10.11 -11.94 9.33
N LYS A 175 -8.92 -11.83 9.92
CA LYS A 175 -8.74 -11.96 11.36
C LYS A 175 -9.55 -10.88 12.08
N ALA A 176 -10.33 -11.30 13.10
CA ALA A 176 -11.15 -10.40 13.88
C ALA A 176 -10.34 -9.17 14.36
N TYR A 177 -10.94 -7.99 14.25
CA TYR A 177 -10.29 -6.75 14.65
C TYR A 177 -9.91 -6.77 16.14
N ALA A 178 -8.66 -6.42 16.41
CA ALA A 178 -8.11 -6.22 17.75
C ALA A 178 -7.43 -4.84 17.80
N SER A 179 -7.67 -4.08 18.87
CA SER A 179 -7.16 -2.71 19.01
C SER A 179 -5.64 -2.61 19.17
N ASP A 180 -4.99 -3.73 19.46
CA ASP A 180 -3.54 -3.88 19.60
C ASP A 180 -2.87 -4.40 18.32
N SER A 181 -3.61 -4.57 17.24
CA SER A 181 -3.05 -4.94 15.94
C SER A 181 -2.21 -3.81 15.34
N ASN A 182 -1.11 -4.17 14.66
CA ASN A 182 -0.26 -3.20 13.95
C ASN A 182 -0.87 -2.70 12.64
N GLU A 183 -1.92 -3.35 12.17
CA GLU A 183 -2.64 -3.03 10.93
C GLU A 183 -4.14 -3.00 11.17
N ILE A 184 -4.84 -2.34 10.27
CA ILE A 184 -6.29 -2.32 10.18
C ILE A 184 -6.65 -2.64 8.73
N ALA A 185 -7.36 -3.74 8.51
CA ALA A 185 -7.95 -4.01 7.21
C ALA A 185 -9.44 -3.66 7.23
N ILE A 186 -9.93 -3.14 6.11
CA ILE A 186 -11.32 -2.69 5.98
C ILE A 186 -11.99 -3.25 4.74
N VAL A 187 -13.30 -3.48 4.87
CA VAL A 187 -14.19 -3.58 3.70
C VAL A 187 -15.08 -2.35 3.70
N ALA A 188 -15.00 -1.57 2.62
CA ALA A 188 -15.77 -0.35 2.46
C ALA A 188 -16.62 -0.40 1.19
N LYS A 189 -17.79 0.23 1.22
CA LYS A 189 -18.71 0.38 0.07
C LYS A 189 -19.10 1.84 -0.12
N LYS A 190 -19.63 2.14 -1.29
CA LYS A 190 -20.24 3.45 -1.54
C LYS A 190 -21.37 3.73 -0.53
N SER A 191 -21.42 4.97 -0.04
CA SER A 191 -22.46 5.45 0.89
C SER A 191 -23.78 5.68 0.16
#